data_726e0c18500c7a96b3f8229dffbdf86d
#
_entry.id   726e0c18500c7a96b3f8229dffbdf86d
#
_cell.length_a   1.000
_cell.length_b   1.000
_cell.length_c   1.000
_cell.angle_alpha   90.00
_cell.angle_beta   90.00
_cell.angle_gamma   90.00
#
_symmetry.space_group_name_H-M   'P 1'
#
loop_
_entity.id
_entity.type
_entity.pdbx_description
1 polymer ?
#
loop_
_entity_poly.entity_id
_entity_poly.type
_entity_poly.pdbx_seq_one_letter_code
_entity_poly.pdbx_strand_id
1 'polypeptide(L)'
;EIILVDDGSTDGSTDKVNEWASHELVTAITQDPIGLSAVRMAALESAKGEWFAITDIDVRPEKDWIERMLEAAPSQSGEQVVAVTGRTIFGQADDVISRIRSIEIESKYRSRPRRTKLANGPCSMFKREVLLSLGGFDPSWYHAEDMEVSLKLVQDGGTIVYTPNAVVNHIPETGLRRFLQKRKRDARAHVRIHRRYKGVKHDFIGSSWIVLWMIPLVALGSFGIALYVHNLLNFEKLDLESFYLALTKEVILICILPLFWLSAYLRSNLPKRRLKGIFILITWSIALWQGILL
;
A
#
# COMPACT_ATOMS: atom_id res chain seq x y z
N GLU A 1 17.22 -21.08 9.17
CA GLU A 1 16.32 -21.83 8.29
C GLU A 1 15.64 -20.94 7.26
N ILE A 2 15.21 -21.51 6.15
CA ILE A 2 14.43 -20.87 5.10
C ILE A 2 13.18 -21.73 4.85
N ILE A 3 12.01 -21.14 4.86
CA ILE A 3 10.76 -21.84 4.61
C ILE A 3 10.20 -21.32 3.28
N LEU A 4 10.06 -22.20 2.31
CA LEU A 4 9.46 -21.93 1.01
C LEU A 4 8.05 -22.51 1.00
N VAL A 5 7.06 -21.69 0.72
CA VAL A 5 5.67 -22.16 0.61
C VAL A 5 5.14 -21.87 -0.78
N ASP A 6 4.67 -22.90 -1.45
CA ASP A 6 4.01 -22.82 -2.74
C ASP A 6 2.50 -23.01 -2.58
N ASP A 7 1.73 -22.05 -3.08
CA ASP A 7 0.26 -22.00 -2.96
C ASP A 7 -0.42 -22.53 -4.23
N GLY A 8 0.01 -23.71 -4.68
CA GLY A 8 -0.58 -24.41 -5.83
C GLY A 8 -0.23 -23.76 -7.18
N SER A 9 1.05 -23.42 -7.38
CA SER A 9 1.53 -22.86 -8.65
C SER A 9 1.37 -23.83 -9.81
N THR A 10 1.04 -23.30 -11.00
CA THR A 10 0.85 -24.07 -12.24
C THR A 10 1.87 -23.74 -13.33
N ASP A 11 2.88 -22.96 -13.02
CA ASP A 11 3.88 -22.43 -13.96
C ASP A 11 5.27 -23.08 -13.82
N GLY A 12 5.37 -24.20 -13.06
CA GLY A 12 6.62 -24.89 -12.76
C GLY A 12 7.35 -24.36 -11.51
N SER A 13 6.76 -23.40 -10.78
CA SER A 13 7.33 -22.90 -9.52
C SER A 13 7.38 -23.99 -8.45
N THR A 14 6.38 -24.88 -8.39
CA THR A 14 6.34 -26.03 -7.47
C THR A 14 7.58 -26.93 -7.62
N ASP A 15 7.99 -27.21 -8.86
CA ASP A 15 9.17 -28.05 -9.11
C ASP A 15 10.44 -27.37 -8.57
N LYS A 16 10.54 -26.05 -8.71
CA LYS A 16 11.66 -25.27 -8.16
C LYS A 16 11.67 -25.27 -6.64
N VAL A 17 10.51 -25.16 -6.00
CA VAL A 17 10.40 -25.25 -4.53
C VAL A 17 10.84 -26.63 -4.05
N ASN A 18 10.43 -27.69 -4.73
CA ASN A 18 10.81 -29.06 -4.41
C ASN A 18 12.31 -29.33 -4.64
N GLU A 19 12.92 -28.73 -5.68
CA GLU A 19 14.37 -28.79 -5.91
C GLU A 19 15.15 -28.23 -4.72
N TRP A 20 14.71 -27.09 -4.16
CA TRP A 20 15.33 -26.48 -2.98
C TRP A 20 15.11 -27.26 -1.68
N ALA A 21 14.09 -28.14 -1.59
CA ALA A 21 13.84 -28.98 -0.43
C ALA A 21 14.99 -29.93 -0.09
N SER A 22 15.88 -30.20 -1.05
CA SER A 22 17.10 -30.99 -0.83
C SER A 22 18.18 -30.28 -0.01
N HIS A 23 18.07 -28.96 0.16
CA HIS A 23 19.03 -28.17 0.91
C HIS A 23 18.71 -28.25 2.41
N GLU A 24 19.72 -28.54 3.26
CA GLU A 24 19.55 -28.76 4.70
C GLU A 24 18.87 -27.62 5.49
N LEU A 25 19.02 -26.38 5.03
CA LEU A 25 18.42 -25.21 5.65
C LEU A 25 17.03 -24.88 5.13
N VAL A 26 16.52 -25.61 4.13
CA VAL A 26 15.27 -25.28 3.45
C VAL A 26 14.17 -26.27 3.83
N THR A 27 13.05 -25.75 4.26
CA THR A 27 11.79 -26.49 4.42
C THR A 27 10.85 -26.05 3.30
N ALA A 28 10.46 -26.98 2.44
CA ALA A 28 9.50 -26.73 1.37
C ALA A 28 8.10 -27.21 1.77
N ILE A 29 7.10 -26.39 1.53
CA ILE A 29 5.68 -26.68 1.80
C ILE A 29 4.92 -26.40 0.51
N THR A 30 4.09 -27.35 0.07
CA THR A 30 3.16 -27.17 -1.05
C THR A 30 1.74 -27.35 -0.54
N GLN A 31 0.85 -26.44 -0.89
CA GLN A 31 -0.56 -26.47 -0.51
C GLN A 31 -1.47 -26.13 -1.68
N ASP A 32 -2.75 -26.45 -1.56
CA ASP A 32 -3.78 -25.97 -2.49
C ASP A 32 -3.87 -24.45 -2.43
N PRO A 33 -4.30 -23.76 -3.53
CA PRO A 33 -4.35 -22.30 -3.59
C PRO A 33 -5.41 -21.73 -2.63
N ILE A 34 -4.99 -21.38 -1.42
CA ILE A 34 -5.84 -20.84 -0.35
C ILE A 34 -5.63 -19.33 -0.19
N GLY A 35 -4.47 -18.83 -0.57
CA GLY A 35 -4.13 -17.40 -0.53
C GLY A 35 -3.03 -17.04 0.46
N LEU A 36 -2.56 -15.79 0.33
CA LEU A 36 -1.33 -15.31 0.95
C LEU A 36 -1.31 -15.45 2.49
N SER A 37 -2.44 -15.21 3.16
CA SER A 37 -2.49 -15.35 4.62
C SER A 37 -2.30 -16.80 5.07
N ALA A 38 -2.88 -17.75 4.34
CA ALA A 38 -2.70 -19.18 4.63
C ALA A 38 -1.25 -19.61 4.37
N VAL A 39 -0.63 -19.14 3.30
CA VAL A 39 0.80 -19.35 3.00
C VAL A 39 1.68 -18.88 4.16
N ARG A 40 1.45 -17.67 4.63
CA ARG A 40 2.21 -17.08 5.75
C ARG A 40 1.94 -17.78 7.06
N MET A 41 0.71 -18.27 7.28
CA MET A 41 0.38 -19.06 8.46
C MET A 41 1.09 -20.41 8.45
N ALA A 42 1.06 -21.14 7.34
CA ALA A 42 1.78 -22.41 7.18
C ALA A 42 3.29 -22.25 7.41
N ALA A 43 3.88 -21.17 6.89
CA ALA A 43 5.28 -20.85 7.13
C ALA A 43 5.55 -20.53 8.61
N LEU A 44 4.68 -19.76 9.28
CA LEU A 44 4.80 -19.39 10.68
C LEU A 44 4.73 -20.61 11.63
N GLU A 45 3.81 -21.52 11.35
CA GLU A 45 3.64 -22.77 12.12
C GLU A 45 4.87 -23.69 11.98
N SER A 46 5.45 -23.74 10.79
CA SER A 46 6.64 -24.53 10.50
C SER A 46 7.93 -23.91 11.05
N ALA A 47 7.96 -22.60 11.26
CA ALA A 47 9.15 -21.88 11.71
C ALA A 47 9.55 -22.26 13.13
N LYS A 48 10.87 -22.27 13.42
CA LYS A 48 11.47 -22.61 14.72
C LYS A 48 12.25 -21.44 15.33
N GLY A 49 12.59 -20.43 14.52
CA GLY A 49 13.36 -19.28 14.94
C GLY A 49 12.62 -18.38 15.94
N GLU A 50 13.35 -17.63 16.75
CA GLU A 50 12.78 -16.59 17.63
C GLU A 50 12.10 -15.49 16.83
N TRP A 51 12.67 -15.12 15.69
CA TRP A 51 12.16 -14.13 14.77
C TRP A 51 11.69 -14.77 13.46
N PHE A 52 10.52 -14.41 13.03
CA PHE A 52 9.93 -14.84 11.77
C PHE A 52 10.00 -13.69 10.76
N ALA A 53 10.93 -13.77 9.81
CA ALA A 53 11.11 -12.78 8.76
C ALA A 53 10.36 -13.17 7.47
N ILE A 54 9.78 -12.19 6.81
CA ILE A 54 8.98 -12.38 5.58
C ILE A 54 9.61 -11.60 4.43
N THR A 55 9.70 -12.29 3.29
CA THR A 55 9.97 -11.66 2.00
C THR A 55 9.14 -12.34 0.91
N ASP A 56 8.91 -11.65 -0.21
CA ASP A 56 8.11 -12.16 -1.31
C ASP A 56 9.02 -12.58 -2.48
N ILE A 57 8.55 -13.46 -3.36
CA ILE A 57 9.34 -14.02 -4.49
C ILE A 57 9.76 -12.95 -5.51
N ASP A 58 9.00 -11.86 -5.61
CA ASP A 58 9.27 -10.72 -6.47
C ASP A 58 10.09 -9.61 -5.79
N VAL A 59 10.79 -9.96 -4.71
CA VAL A 59 11.63 -9.07 -3.93
C VAL A 59 13.08 -9.56 -3.93
N ARG A 60 14.01 -8.63 -3.88
CA ARG A 60 15.46 -8.87 -3.77
C ARG A 60 15.98 -8.14 -2.54
N PRO A 61 16.14 -8.84 -1.40
CA PRO A 61 16.71 -8.26 -0.20
C PRO A 61 18.18 -7.88 -0.38
N GLU A 62 18.60 -6.78 0.27
CA GLU A 62 20.02 -6.49 0.44
C GLU A 62 20.66 -7.55 1.36
N LYS A 63 21.96 -7.77 1.22
CA LYS A 63 22.64 -8.88 1.89
C LYS A 63 22.56 -8.79 3.42
N ASP A 64 22.50 -7.59 3.97
CA ASP A 64 22.49 -7.29 5.40
C ASP A 64 21.08 -6.97 5.95
N TRP A 65 20.00 -7.16 5.17
CA TRP A 65 18.64 -6.73 5.56
C TRP A 65 18.14 -7.35 6.87
N ILE A 66 18.43 -8.64 7.11
CA ILE A 66 18.09 -9.32 8.37
C ILE A 66 18.91 -8.76 9.53
N GLU A 67 20.22 -8.60 9.33
CA GLU A 67 21.12 -8.03 10.32
C GLU A 67 20.66 -6.63 10.76
N ARG A 68 20.32 -5.77 9.79
CA ARG A 68 19.77 -4.42 10.06
C ARG A 68 18.43 -4.44 10.79
N MET A 69 17.58 -5.42 10.53
CA MET A 69 16.35 -5.58 11.30
C MET A 69 16.64 -6.06 12.74
N LEU A 70 17.54 -7.00 12.91
CA LEU A 70 17.93 -7.48 14.22
C LEU A 70 18.62 -6.40 15.08
N GLU A 71 19.47 -5.55 14.48
CA GLU A 71 20.05 -4.37 15.15
C GLU A 71 18.99 -3.38 15.65
N ALA A 72 17.86 -3.27 14.96
CA ALA A 72 16.76 -2.38 15.34
C ALA A 72 15.78 -2.98 16.34
N ALA A 73 15.83 -4.29 16.58
CA ALA A 73 14.93 -5.02 17.46
C ALA A 73 15.11 -4.73 18.96
N PRO A 74 16.33 -4.43 19.48
CA PRO A 74 16.49 -4.11 20.90
C PRO A 74 15.71 -2.89 21.32
N SER A 75 15.03 -2.98 22.45
CA SER A 75 14.27 -1.88 23.04
C SER A 75 15.23 -0.77 23.52
N GLN A 76 14.98 0.46 23.07
CA GLN A 76 15.74 1.62 23.54
C GLN A 76 15.19 2.24 24.84
N SER A 77 14.00 1.83 25.32
CA SER A 77 13.31 2.51 26.43
C SER A 77 12.31 1.61 27.16
N GLY A 78 12.62 0.32 27.32
CA GLY A 78 11.68 -0.62 27.94
C GLY A 78 10.47 -0.98 27.07
N GLU A 79 10.51 -0.66 25.76
CA GLU A 79 9.47 -1.01 24.80
C GLU A 79 9.46 -2.49 24.49
N GLN A 80 8.31 -3.10 24.44
CA GLN A 80 8.17 -4.46 23.95
C GLN A 80 8.15 -4.46 22.41
N VAL A 81 9.34 -4.51 21.79
CA VAL A 81 9.45 -4.61 20.33
C VAL A 81 9.03 -6.01 19.89
N VAL A 82 7.93 -6.11 19.15
CA VAL A 82 7.34 -7.38 18.68
C VAL A 82 7.46 -7.55 17.17
N ALA A 83 7.74 -6.47 16.44
CA ALA A 83 8.00 -6.53 15.02
C ALA A 83 8.96 -5.42 14.59
N VAL A 84 9.71 -5.70 13.54
CA VAL A 84 10.57 -4.72 12.85
C VAL A 84 10.21 -4.74 11.37
N THR A 85 10.19 -3.57 10.76
CA THR A 85 9.95 -3.43 9.32
C THR A 85 10.99 -2.54 8.69
N GLY A 86 11.43 -2.92 7.51
CA GLY A 86 12.40 -2.17 6.73
C GLY A 86 11.76 -1.36 5.60
N ARG A 87 12.61 -0.93 4.67
CA ARG A 87 12.25 -0.12 3.51
C ARG A 87 12.16 -0.98 2.27
N THR A 88 11.03 -0.91 1.57
CA THR A 88 10.86 -1.51 0.25
C THR A 88 11.06 -0.44 -0.82
N ILE A 89 12.00 -0.66 -1.74
CA ILE A 89 12.27 0.19 -2.89
C ILE A 89 11.65 -0.47 -4.11
N PHE A 90 10.74 0.20 -4.77
CA PHE A 90 10.17 -0.29 -6.03
C PHE A 90 11.06 0.11 -7.19
N GLY A 91 11.53 -0.87 -7.96
CA GLY A 91 12.26 -0.66 -9.19
C GLY A 91 11.46 0.18 -10.19
N GLN A 92 12.15 0.89 -11.06
CA GLN A 92 11.54 1.66 -12.14
C GLN A 92 11.76 0.91 -13.46
N ALA A 93 10.65 0.64 -14.16
CA ALA A 93 10.67 0.25 -15.57
C ALA A 93 10.45 1.50 -16.45
N ASP A 94 10.63 1.38 -17.76
CA ASP A 94 10.29 2.45 -18.70
C ASP A 94 8.76 2.55 -18.93
N ASP A 95 8.03 2.60 -17.83
CA ASP A 95 6.58 2.67 -17.75
C ASP A 95 6.16 3.76 -16.75
N VAL A 96 5.14 4.53 -17.11
CA VAL A 96 4.62 5.62 -16.28
C VAL A 96 4.06 5.09 -14.96
N ILE A 97 3.46 3.91 -14.97
CA ILE A 97 2.85 3.30 -13.79
C ILE A 97 3.92 2.92 -12.76
N SER A 98 4.99 2.26 -13.20
CA SER A 98 6.10 1.88 -12.32
C SER A 98 6.75 3.11 -11.67
N ARG A 99 6.88 4.21 -12.42
CA ARG A 99 7.40 5.48 -11.90
C ARG A 99 6.48 6.11 -10.86
N ILE A 100 5.17 6.18 -11.14
CA ILE A 100 4.17 6.70 -10.18
C ILE A 100 4.21 5.85 -8.90
N ARG A 101 4.26 4.52 -9.04
CA ARG A 101 4.29 3.61 -7.90
C ARG A 101 5.55 3.77 -7.06
N SER A 102 6.72 3.85 -7.70
CA SER A 102 7.99 4.09 -7.03
C SER A 102 7.97 5.38 -6.21
N ILE A 103 7.50 6.48 -6.80
CA ILE A 103 7.40 7.79 -6.13
C ILE A 103 6.43 7.74 -4.95
N GLU A 104 5.27 7.12 -5.12
CA GLU A 104 4.27 6.97 -4.06
C GLU A 104 4.84 6.22 -2.86
N ILE A 105 5.48 5.09 -3.10
CA ILE A 105 6.07 4.26 -2.05
C ILE A 105 7.23 4.98 -1.38
N GLU A 106 8.12 5.60 -2.14
CA GLU A 106 9.23 6.37 -1.58
C GLU A 106 8.73 7.51 -0.68
N SER A 107 7.67 8.21 -1.09
CA SER A 107 7.04 9.25 -0.28
C SER A 107 6.54 8.72 1.09
N LYS A 108 5.96 7.51 1.11
CA LYS A 108 5.50 6.87 2.36
C LYS A 108 6.66 6.57 3.31
N TYR A 109 7.77 6.06 2.78
CA TYR A 109 8.94 5.72 3.61
C TYR A 109 9.70 6.94 4.11
N ARG A 110 9.76 8.03 3.33
CA ARG A 110 10.49 9.25 3.69
C ARG A 110 9.99 9.90 4.97
N SER A 111 8.69 9.85 5.23
CA SER A 111 8.04 10.45 6.41
C SER A 111 7.70 9.44 7.50
N ARG A 112 8.13 8.18 7.35
CA ARG A 112 7.74 7.12 8.27
C ARG A 112 8.47 7.26 9.62
N PRO A 113 7.76 7.36 10.75
CA PRO A 113 8.41 7.43 12.06
C PRO A 113 9.02 6.09 12.47
N ARG A 114 9.99 6.12 13.39
CA ARG A 114 10.61 4.91 13.94
C ARG A 114 9.58 3.96 14.56
N ARG A 115 8.66 4.48 15.38
CA ARG A 115 7.49 3.72 15.85
C ARG A 115 6.40 3.82 14.80
N THR A 116 6.01 2.71 14.23
CA THR A 116 5.01 2.62 13.17
C THR A 116 3.89 1.66 13.56
N LYS A 117 2.79 1.70 12.83
CA LYS A 117 1.64 0.80 13.02
C LYS A 117 1.51 -0.26 11.94
N LEU A 118 2.49 -0.35 11.06
CA LEU A 118 2.48 -1.30 9.94
C LEU A 118 3.86 -1.94 9.79
N ALA A 119 3.92 -3.24 9.88
CA ALA A 119 5.01 -4.07 9.39
C ALA A 119 4.65 -4.55 8.00
N ASN A 120 5.26 -3.99 6.95
CA ASN A 120 4.87 -4.33 5.58
C ASN A 120 5.46 -5.67 5.12
N GLY A 121 4.61 -6.46 4.46
CA GLY A 121 4.84 -7.84 4.09
C GLY A 121 6.25 -8.16 3.59
N PRO A 122 6.78 -7.54 2.54
CA PRO A 122 8.01 -8.02 1.90
C PRO A 122 9.32 -7.67 2.66
N CYS A 123 9.25 -6.84 3.70
CA CYS A 123 10.43 -6.44 4.49
C CYS A 123 10.04 -6.25 5.96
N SER A 124 9.73 -7.35 6.61
CA SER A 124 9.35 -7.34 8.02
C SER A 124 9.79 -8.61 8.72
N MET A 125 9.99 -8.50 10.03
CA MET A 125 10.15 -9.65 10.92
C MET A 125 9.32 -9.46 12.19
N PHE A 126 8.89 -10.56 12.77
CA PHE A 126 7.98 -10.63 13.90
C PHE A 126 8.53 -11.53 14.97
N LYS A 127 8.33 -11.22 16.24
CA LYS A 127 8.53 -12.20 17.31
C LYS A 127 7.55 -13.34 17.12
N ARG A 128 8.09 -14.53 16.80
CA ARG A 128 7.30 -15.71 16.43
C ARG A 128 6.26 -16.08 17.47
N GLU A 129 6.68 -16.17 18.74
CA GLU A 129 5.79 -16.55 19.84
C GLU A 129 4.65 -15.57 20.04
N VAL A 130 4.92 -14.25 19.97
CA VAL A 130 3.90 -13.22 20.09
C VAL A 130 2.93 -13.29 18.92
N LEU A 131 3.44 -13.48 17.69
CA LEU A 131 2.58 -13.60 16.53
C LEU A 131 1.67 -14.83 16.60
N LEU A 132 2.19 -15.98 17.05
CA LEU A 132 1.41 -17.20 17.25
C LEU A 132 0.35 -17.05 18.37
N SER A 133 0.70 -16.41 19.49
CA SER A 133 -0.24 -16.21 20.61
C SER A 133 -1.45 -15.36 20.23
N LEU A 134 -1.28 -14.47 19.22
CA LEU A 134 -2.36 -13.65 18.64
C LEU A 134 -3.09 -14.32 17.48
N GLY A 135 -2.83 -15.61 17.22
CA GLY A 135 -3.47 -16.39 16.16
C GLY A 135 -2.86 -16.22 14.78
N GLY A 136 -1.65 -15.65 14.68
CA GLY A 136 -0.89 -15.54 13.43
C GLY A 136 -1.63 -14.78 12.33
N PHE A 137 -1.49 -15.28 11.09
CA PHE A 137 -2.17 -14.74 9.91
C PHE A 137 -3.53 -15.42 9.73
N ASP A 138 -4.61 -14.63 9.76
CA ASP A 138 -5.97 -15.12 9.57
C ASP A 138 -6.26 -15.39 8.08
N PRO A 139 -6.50 -16.66 7.67
CA PRO A 139 -6.75 -17.02 6.27
C PRO A 139 -7.98 -16.33 5.65
N SER A 140 -8.89 -15.82 6.46
CA SER A 140 -10.03 -15.04 5.96
C SER A 140 -9.61 -13.69 5.35
N TRP A 141 -8.39 -13.23 5.61
CA TRP A 141 -7.81 -12.02 5.02
C TRP A 141 -7.03 -12.37 3.74
N TYR A 142 -7.73 -12.42 2.64
CA TYR A 142 -7.10 -12.67 1.34
C TYR A 142 -6.12 -11.57 0.92
N HIS A 143 -6.24 -10.36 1.49
CA HIS A 143 -5.40 -9.20 1.22
C HIS A 143 -5.34 -8.26 2.43
N ALA A 144 -4.23 -7.52 2.59
CA ALA A 144 -3.91 -6.67 3.73
C ALA A 144 -3.76 -7.45 5.06
N GLU A 145 -3.30 -8.66 4.98
CA GLU A 145 -2.95 -9.51 6.12
C GLU A 145 -1.83 -8.92 6.97
N ASP A 146 -0.88 -8.20 6.34
CA ASP A 146 0.18 -7.47 7.01
C ASP A 146 -0.37 -6.30 7.86
N MET A 147 -1.38 -5.60 7.36
CA MET A 147 -2.09 -4.56 8.11
C MET A 147 -2.87 -5.15 9.29
N GLU A 148 -3.56 -6.23 9.07
CA GLU A 148 -4.37 -6.91 10.08
C GLU A 148 -3.49 -7.42 11.23
N VAL A 149 -2.42 -8.13 10.91
CA VAL A 149 -1.44 -8.61 11.89
C VAL A 149 -0.79 -7.45 12.65
N SER A 150 -0.39 -6.40 11.94
CA SER A 150 0.21 -5.21 12.56
C SER A 150 -0.72 -4.58 13.59
N LEU A 151 -2.01 -4.49 13.29
CA LEU A 151 -3.00 -3.92 14.21
C LEU A 151 -3.24 -4.81 15.43
N LYS A 152 -3.28 -6.14 15.26
CA LYS A 152 -3.34 -7.08 16.40
C LYS A 152 -2.17 -6.87 17.34
N LEU A 153 -0.94 -6.81 16.81
CA LEU A 153 0.27 -6.59 17.59
C LEU A 153 0.24 -5.26 18.36
N VAL A 154 -0.19 -4.17 17.70
CA VAL A 154 -0.28 -2.84 18.33
C VAL A 154 -1.40 -2.79 19.39
N GLN A 155 -2.54 -3.45 19.16
CA GLN A 155 -3.62 -3.53 20.15
C GLN A 155 -3.25 -4.34 21.40
N ASP A 156 -2.38 -5.33 21.25
CA ASP A 156 -1.83 -6.11 22.36
C ASP A 156 -0.71 -5.36 23.14
N GLY A 157 -0.43 -4.12 22.78
CA GLY A 157 0.58 -3.29 23.43
C GLY A 157 1.99 -3.43 22.86
N GLY A 158 2.18 -4.24 21.82
CA GLY A 158 3.45 -4.43 21.15
C GLY A 158 3.89 -3.21 20.34
N THR A 159 5.19 -3.01 20.24
CA THR A 159 5.80 -1.94 19.43
C THR A 159 6.32 -2.50 18.11
N ILE A 160 5.97 -1.83 17.01
CA ILE A 160 6.53 -2.08 15.67
C ILE A 160 7.56 -0.99 15.38
N VAL A 161 8.79 -1.40 15.09
CA VAL A 161 9.91 -0.50 14.79
C VAL A 161 10.18 -0.46 13.29
N TYR A 162 10.28 0.75 12.75
CA TYR A 162 10.75 0.96 11.38
C TYR A 162 12.24 1.29 11.36
N THR A 163 13.00 0.59 10.54
CA THR A 163 14.41 0.86 10.26
C THR A 163 14.62 1.08 8.76
N PRO A 164 15.03 2.29 8.33
CA PRO A 164 15.26 2.59 6.91
C PRO A 164 16.48 1.86 6.33
N ASN A 165 17.35 1.33 7.19
CA ASN A 165 18.60 0.67 6.80
C ASN A 165 18.40 -0.78 6.36
N ALA A 166 17.35 -1.45 6.79
CA ALA A 166 16.96 -2.75 6.25
C ALA A 166 16.22 -2.54 4.93
N VAL A 167 16.83 -2.91 3.82
CA VAL A 167 16.32 -2.59 2.47
C VAL A 167 16.03 -3.85 1.68
N VAL A 168 14.91 -3.84 0.99
CA VAL A 168 14.57 -4.83 -0.04
C VAL A 168 14.14 -4.13 -1.33
N ASN A 169 14.51 -4.72 -2.47
CA ASN A 169 14.21 -4.19 -3.79
C ASN A 169 13.09 -5.01 -4.43
N HIS A 170 11.93 -4.41 -4.63
CA HIS A 170 10.80 -5.03 -5.31
C HIS A 170 10.91 -4.82 -6.82
N ILE A 171 10.59 -5.84 -7.62
CA ILE A 171 10.52 -5.69 -9.08
C ILE A 171 9.49 -4.61 -9.47
N PRO A 172 9.68 -3.93 -10.62
CA PRO A 172 8.76 -2.88 -11.05
C PRO A 172 7.32 -3.37 -11.19
N GLU A 173 6.37 -2.62 -10.64
CA GLU A 173 4.95 -2.85 -10.91
C GLU A 173 4.59 -2.19 -12.25
N THR A 174 4.21 -2.99 -13.26
CA THR A 174 3.88 -2.54 -14.61
C THR A 174 2.44 -2.91 -14.98
N GLY A 175 1.90 -2.24 -16.00
CA GLY A 175 0.59 -2.54 -16.56
C GLY A 175 -0.59 -1.90 -15.82
N LEU A 176 -1.32 -1.02 -16.53
CA LEU A 176 -2.43 -0.23 -15.97
C LEU A 176 -3.54 -1.11 -15.37
N ARG A 177 -3.94 -2.17 -16.07
CA ARG A 177 -5.03 -3.06 -15.61
C ARG A 177 -4.68 -3.71 -14.27
N ARG A 178 -3.47 -4.29 -14.15
CA ARG A 178 -2.99 -4.93 -12.91
C ARG A 178 -2.91 -3.92 -11.78
N PHE A 179 -2.36 -2.74 -12.05
CA PHE A 179 -2.26 -1.64 -11.09
C PHE A 179 -3.65 -1.26 -10.55
N LEU A 180 -4.65 -1.01 -11.42
CA LEU A 180 -6.00 -0.61 -11.00
C LEU A 180 -6.72 -1.72 -10.21
N GLN A 181 -6.55 -2.98 -10.61
CA GLN A 181 -7.11 -4.12 -9.87
C GLN A 181 -6.53 -4.20 -8.45
N LYS A 182 -5.20 -4.01 -8.29
CA LYS A 182 -4.56 -3.95 -6.98
C LYS A 182 -5.10 -2.77 -6.15
N ARG A 183 -5.21 -1.57 -6.72
CA ARG A 183 -5.74 -0.39 -6.01
C ARG A 183 -7.19 -0.57 -5.55
N LYS A 184 -8.04 -1.18 -6.38
CA LYS A 184 -9.42 -1.54 -5.99
C LYS A 184 -9.43 -2.53 -4.82
N ARG A 185 -8.58 -3.54 -4.85
CA ARG A 185 -8.44 -4.53 -3.79
C ARG A 185 -7.91 -3.90 -2.49
N ASP A 186 -6.91 -3.03 -2.58
CA ASP A 186 -6.38 -2.28 -1.45
C ASP A 186 -7.47 -1.43 -0.77
N ALA A 187 -8.30 -0.75 -1.56
CA ALA A 187 -9.39 0.07 -1.03
C ALA A 187 -10.42 -0.77 -0.25
N ARG A 188 -10.80 -1.94 -0.78
CA ARG A 188 -11.68 -2.88 -0.07
C ARG A 188 -11.07 -3.35 1.26
N ALA A 189 -9.79 -3.68 1.23
CA ALA A 189 -9.07 -4.09 2.43
C ALA A 189 -9.04 -2.97 3.49
N HIS A 190 -8.80 -1.72 3.10
CA HIS A 190 -8.87 -0.57 4.01
C HIS A 190 -10.25 -0.40 4.64
N VAL A 191 -11.33 -0.55 3.87
CA VAL A 191 -12.71 -0.50 4.42
C VAL A 191 -12.92 -1.63 5.42
N ARG A 192 -12.49 -2.85 5.11
CA ARG A 192 -12.59 -4.01 6.01
C ARG A 192 -11.82 -3.79 7.29
N ILE A 193 -10.57 -3.32 7.21
CA ILE A 193 -9.73 -2.96 8.35
C ILE A 193 -10.44 -1.92 9.21
N HIS A 194 -10.93 -0.84 8.62
CA HIS A 194 -11.60 0.24 9.36
C HIS A 194 -12.87 -0.23 10.08
N ARG A 195 -13.64 -1.14 9.47
CA ARG A 195 -14.83 -1.74 10.10
C ARG A 195 -14.47 -2.69 11.25
N ARG A 196 -13.39 -3.45 11.10
CA ARG A 196 -12.95 -4.43 12.10
C ARG A 196 -12.25 -3.77 13.30
N TYR A 197 -11.41 -2.77 13.05
CA TYR A 197 -10.56 -2.10 14.03
C TYR A 197 -11.00 -0.66 14.24
N LYS A 198 -12.21 -0.47 14.79
CA LYS A 198 -12.78 0.85 15.06
C LYS A 198 -11.94 1.62 16.10
N GLY A 199 -11.72 2.92 15.84
CA GLY A 199 -11.01 3.81 16.77
C GLY A 199 -9.47 3.75 16.70
N VAL A 200 -8.89 2.82 15.94
CA VAL A 200 -7.45 2.80 15.70
C VAL A 200 -7.11 3.80 14.59
N LYS A 201 -6.25 4.77 14.89
CA LYS A 201 -5.71 5.66 13.85
C LYS A 201 -4.79 4.86 12.94
N HIS A 202 -5.12 4.78 11.66
CA HIS A 202 -4.33 4.09 10.66
C HIS A 202 -3.44 5.07 9.91
N ASP A 203 -2.13 4.83 9.89
CA ASP A 203 -1.17 5.62 9.12
C ASP A 203 -0.96 5.04 7.70
N PHE A 204 -1.90 4.20 7.23
CA PHE A 204 -1.71 3.36 6.04
C PHE A 204 -2.05 4.03 4.72
N ILE A 205 -2.83 5.09 4.74
CA ILE A 205 -3.40 5.67 3.51
C ILE A 205 -2.32 6.42 2.70
N GLY A 206 -1.26 6.92 3.35
CA GLY A 206 -0.20 7.67 2.68
C GLY A 206 -0.77 8.78 1.80
N SER A 207 -0.11 9.08 0.68
CA SER A 207 -0.58 10.08 -0.29
C SER A 207 -1.80 9.63 -1.12
N SER A 208 -2.24 8.38 -0.99
CA SER A 208 -3.39 7.85 -1.76
C SER A 208 -4.72 8.54 -1.43
N TRP A 209 -4.85 9.16 -0.25
CA TRP A 209 -6.04 9.95 0.10
C TRP A 209 -6.26 11.13 -0.85
N ILE A 210 -5.18 11.71 -1.37
CA ILE A 210 -5.24 12.80 -2.35
C ILE A 210 -5.85 12.30 -3.66
N VAL A 211 -5.40 11.12 -4.11
CA VAL A 211 -5.94 10.47 -5.31
C VAL A 211 -7.41 10.12 -5.10
N LEU A 212 -7.80 9.71 -3.89
CA LEU A 212 -9.19 9.40 -3.56
C LEU A 212 -10.13 10.59 -3.79
N TRP A 213 -9.70 11.79 -3.43
CA TRP A 213 -10.53 12.99 -3.56
C TRP A 213 -10.62 13.56 -4.98
N MET A 214 -9.84 13.08 -5.92
CA MET A 214 -9.86 13.59 -7.31
C MET A 214 -11.25 13.44 -7.98
N ILE A 215 -11.93 12.29 -7.83
CA ILE A 215 -13.25 12.08 -8.42
C ILE A 215 -14.33 12.97 -7.79
N PRO A 216 -14.48 13.04 -6.45
CA PRO A 216 -15.40 14.00 -5.85
C PRO A 216 -15.14 15.44 -6.27
N LEU A 217 -13.88 15.87 -6.37
CA LEU A 217 -13.54 17.23 -6.78
C LEU A 217 -13.91 17.49 -8.27
N VAL A 218 -13.64 16.52 -9.15
CA VAL A 218 -14.06 16.62 -10.56
C VAL A 218 -15.58 16.63 -10.68
N ALA A 219 -16.29 15.80 -9.92
CA ALA A 219 -17.75 15.75 -9.91
C ALA A 219 -18.36 17.07 -9.41
N LEU A 220 -17.84 17.65 -8.33
CA LEU A 220 -18.25 18.94 -7.80
C LEU A 220 -17.99 20.06 -8.82
N GLY A 221 -16.83 20.07 -9.47
CA GLY A 221 -16.50 21.01 -10.52
C GLY A 221 -17.45 20.92 -11.72
N SER A 222 -17.74 19.69 -12.16
CA SER A 222 -18.68 19.45 -13.25
C SER A 222 -20.11 19.90 -12.90
N PHE A 223 -20.53 19.68 -11.65
CA PHE A 223 -21.82 20.15 -11.14
C PHE A 223 -21.89 21.67 -11.08
N GLY A 224 -20.84 22.33 -10.59
CA GLY A 224 -20.72 23.81 -10.59
C GLY A 224 -20.80 24.39 -11.99
N ILE A 225 -20.09 23.78 -12.97
CA ILE A 225 -20.18 24.18 -14.39
C ILE A 225 -21.59 23.97 -14.94
N ALA A 226 -22.26 22.86 -14.62
CA ALA A 226 -23.64 22.60 -15.08
C ALA A 226 -24.62 23.60 -14.48
N LEU A 227 -24.53 23.95 -13.22
CA LEU A 227 -25.33 25.02 -12.57
C LEU A 227 -25.07 26.37 -13.23
N TYR A 228 -23.81 26.67 -13.51
CA TYR A 228 -23.44 27.89 -14.21
C TYR A 228 -24.08 27.99 -15.60
N VAL A 229 -23.95 26.93 -16.42
CA VAL A 229 -24.57 26.88 -17.76
C VAL A 229 -26.10 27.00 -17.67
N HIS A 230 -26.71 26.32 -16.68
CA HIS A 230 -28.15 26.43 -16.43
C HIS A 230 -28.56 27.86 -16.09
N ASN A 231 -27.85 28.55 -15.21
CA ASN A 231 -28.09 29.94 -14.86
C ASN A 231 -27.88 30.88 -16.08
N LEU A 232 -26.84 30.57 -16.89
CA LEU A 232 -26.56 31.33 -18.13
C LEU A 232 -27.69 31.24 -19.15
N LEU A 233 -28.31 30.07 -19.30
CA LEU A 233 -29.40 29.83 -20.24
C LEU A 233 -30.73 30.42 -19.75
N ASN A 234 -30.90 30.69 -18.44
CA ASN A 234 -32.11 31.25 -17.85
C ASN A 234 -31.95 32.76 -17.50
N PHE A 235 -31.16 33.49 -18.23
CA PHE A 235 -30.50 34.75 -17.94
C PHE A 235 -31.38 36.02 -17.96
N GLU A 236 -32.67 35.99 -17.74
CA GLU A 236 -33.49 37.23 -17.74
C GLU A 236 -33.39 38.09 -16.46
N LYS A 237 -32.65 37.68 -15.40
CA LYS A 237 -32.70 38.35 -14.07
C LYS A 237 -31.41 38.49 -13.28
N LEU A 238 -30.21 38.14 -13.76
CA LEU A 238 -29.00 38.30 -12.96
C LEU A 238 -28.12 39.48 -13.44
N ASP A 239 -27.63 40.26 -12.47
CA ASP A 239 -26.61 41.28 -12.69
C ASP A 239 -25.27 40.63 -13.10
N LEU A 240 -24.69 41.15 -14.18
CA LEU A 240 -23.48 40.62 -14.81
C LEU A 240 -22.27 40.57 -13.88
N GLU A 241 -22.10 41.51 -12.97
CA GLU A 241 -21.00 41.59 -12.01
C GLU A 241 -21.07 40.49 -10.95
N SER A 242 -22.22 40.28 -10.36
CA SER A 242 -22.46 39.21 -9.38
C SER A 242 -22.24 37.82 -9.97
N PHE A 243 -22.61 37.68 -11.24
CA PHE A 243 -22.41 36.46 -12.01
C PHE A 243 -20.93 36.13 -12.27
N TYR A 244 -20.12 37.09 -12.75
CA TYR A 244 -18.69 36.89 -12.99
C TYR A 244 -17.93 36.67 -11.67
N LEU A 245 -18.34 37.31 -10.58
CA LEU A 245 -17.70 37.15 -9.27
C LEU A 245 -17.95 35.75 -8.68
N ALA A 246 -19.18 35.23 -8.78
CA ALA A 246 -19.51 33.86 -8.34
C ALA A 246 -18.78 32.82 -9.17
N LEU A 247 -18.78 32.97 -10.49
CA LEU A 247 -18.07 32.11 -11.42
C LEU A 247 -16.56 32.04 -11.14
N THR A 248 -15.94 33.20 -10.97
CA THR A 248 -14.50 33.29 -10.76
C THR A 248 -14.08 32.59 -9.47
N LYS A 249 -14.86 32.73 -8.40
CA LYS A 249 -14.59 32.06 -7.11
C LYS A 249 -14.76 30.53 -7.23
N GLU A 250 -15.83 30.05 -7.86
CA GLU A 250 -16.11 28.60 -7.96
C GLU A 250 -15.12 27.89 -8.89
N VAL A 251 -14.83 28.48 -10.04
CA VAL A 251 -13.86 27.90 -11.02
C VAL A 251 -12.44 27.88 -10.42
N ILE A 252 -12.03 28.92 -9.72
CA ILE A 252 -10.72 28.97 -9.07
C ILE A 252 -10.61 27.91 -7.97
N LEU A 253 -11.62 27.81 -7.10
CA LEU A 253 -11.57 26.90 -5.96
C LEU A 253 -11.65 25.43 -6.35
N ILE A 254 -12.46 25.09 -7.34
CA ILE A 254 -12.83 23.70 -7.67
C ILE A 254 -11.95 23.09 -8.76
N CYS A 255 -11.49 23.88 -9.73
CA CYS A 255 -10.73 23.35 -10.87
C CYS A 255 -9.23 23.71 -10.83
N ILE A 256 -8.88 24.90 -10.43
CA ILE A 256 -7.49 25.37 -10.56
C ILE A 256 -6.60 24.84 -9.43
N LEU A 257 -7.06 24.80 -8.19
CA LEU A 257 -6.26 24.32 -7.07
C LEU A 257 -5.86 22.84 -7.19
N PRO A 258 -6.79 21.90 -7.47
CA PRO A 258 -6.42 20.50 -7.73
C PRO A 258 -5.55 20.32 -8.96
N LEU A 259 -5.80 21.06 -10.04
CA LEU A 259 -5.01 21.03 -11.27
C LEU A 259 -3.61 21.63 -11.08
N PHE A 260 -3.50 22.71 -10.31
CA PHE A 260 -2.22 23.31 -9.96
C PHE A 260 -1.40 22.35 -9.10
N TRP A 261 -2.00 21.76 -8.08
CA TRP A 261 -1.36 20.79 -7.20
C TRP A 261 -0.94 19.53 -7.95
N LEU A 262 -1.83 18.97 -8.78
CA LEU A 262 -1.55 17.86 -9.66
C LEU A 262 -0.44 18.19 -10.67
N SER A 263 -0.47 19.39 -11.23
CA SER A 263 0.57 19.88 -12.14
C SER A 263 1.91 20.01 -11.43
N ALA A 264 1.95 20.51 -10.19
CA ALA A 264 3.16 20.61 -9.38
C ALA A 264 3.74 19.22 -9.07
N TYR A 265 2.89 18.27 -8.66
CA TYR A 265 3.27 16.89 -8.41
C TYR A 265 3.83 16.20 -9.66
N LEU A 266 3.16 16.36 -10.81
CA LEU A 266 3.59 15.78 -12.09
C LEU A 266 4.83 16.49 -12.67
N ARG A 267 4.99 17.79 -12.41
CA ARG A 267 6.13 18.58 -12.88
C ARG A 267 7.41 18.14 -12.20
N SER A 268 7.38 17.89 -10.91
CA SER A 268 8.55 17.45 -10.15
C SER A 268 9.00 16.02 -10.51
N ASN A 269 8.07 15.15 -10.92
CA ASN A 269 8.32 13.72 -11.02
C ASN A 269 8.18 13.12 -12.43
N LEU A 270 7.37 13.74 -13.33
CA LEU A 270 7.08 13.19 -14.67
C LEU A 270 7.01 14.26 -15.77
N PRO A 271 8.05 15.07 -16.02
CA PRO A 271 7.95 16.24 -16.88
C PRO A 271 7.54 15.98 -18.34
N LYS A 272 7.89 14.81 -18.89
CA LYS A 272 7.64 14.47 -20.31
C LYS A 272 6.33 13.70 -20.58
N ARG A 273 5.60 13.25 -19.56
CA ARG A 273 4.45 12.33 -19.69
C ARG A 273 3.22 12.76 -18.89
N ARG A 274 3.00 14.07 -18.73
CA ARG A 274 1.97 14.67 -17.86
C ARG A 274 0.55 14.18 -18.16
N LEU A 275 0.12 14.18 -19.42
CA LEU A 275 -1.23 13.78 -19.81
C LEU A 275 -1.52 12.31 -19.46
N LYS A 276 -0.55 11.41 -19.71
CA LYS A 276 -0.68 10.00 -19.29
C LYS A 276 -0.76 9.86 -17.77
N GLY A 277 0.03 10.66 -17.03
CA GLY A 277 0.00 10.70 -15.57
C GLY A 277 -1.37 11.14 -15.03
N ILE A 278 -1.98 12.18 -15.59
CA ILE A 278 -3.33 12.66 -15.22
C ILE A 278 -4.36 11.55 -15.45
N PHE A 279 -4.35 10.91 -16.61
CA PHE A 279 -5.25 9.81 -16.92
C PHE A 279 -5.12 8.64 -15.90
N ILE A 280 -3.89 8.27 -15.54
CA ILE A 280 -3.63 7.22 -14.56
C ILE A 280 -4.18 7.62 -13.19
N LEU A 281 -3.99 8.85 -12.74
CA LEU A 281 -4.49 9.30 -11.45
C LEU A 281 -6.02 9.34 -11.39
N ILE A 282 -6.69 9.75 -12.45
CA ILE A 282 -8.16 9.72 -12.55
C ILE A 282 -8.66 8.26 -12.49
N THR A 283 -8.11 7.38 -13.30
CA THR A 283 -8.51 5.96 -13.32
C THR A 283 -8.19 5.26 -12.00
N TRP A 284 -7.12 5.64 -11.34
CA TRP A 284 -6.79 5.18 -9.98
C TRP A 284 -7.84 5.65 -8.96
N SER A 285 -8.24 6.92 -9.00
CA SER A 285 -9.30 7.44 -8.14
C SER A 285 -10.61 6.65 -8.32
N ILE A 286 -11.00 6.37 -9.57
CA ILE A 286 -12.16 5.52 -9.87
C ILE A 286 -12.02 4.13 -9.25
N ALA A 287 -10.87 3.50 -9.40
CA ALA A 287 -10.61 2.16 -8.85
C ALA A 287 -10.70 2.13 -7.32
N LEU A 288 -10.21 3.18 -6.64
CA LEU A 288 -10.33 3.31 -5.18
C LEU A 288 -11.81 3.41 -4.76
N TRP A 289 -12.60 4.27 -5.41
CA TRP A 289 -14.03 4.40 -5.11
C TRP A 289 -14.81 3.11 -5.40
N GLN A 290 -14.53 2.44 -6.51
CA GLN A 290 -15.09 1.12 -6.78
C GLN A 290 -14.75 0.09 -5.69
N GLY A 291 -13.56 0.18 -5.10
CA GLY A 291 -13.16 -0.69 -3.99
C GLY A 291 -13.87 -0.35 -2.68
N ILE A 292 -14.16 0.93 -2.44
CA ILE A 292 -14.84 1.39 -1.23
C ILE A 292 -16.34 1.05 -1.24
N LEU A 293 -16.98 1.17 -2.41
CA LEU A 293 -18.42 1.00 -2.56
C LEU A 293 -18.87 -0.47 -2.73
N LEU A 294 -17.95 -1.34 -3.11
CA LEU A 294 -18.21 -2.79 -3.30
C LEU A 294 -17.68 -3.63 -2.14
#